data_ab55ca1788af010ea7b3f88fde8be59f
#
_entry.id   ab55ca1788af010ea7b3f88fde8be59f
#
_cell.length_a   1.000
_cell.length_b   1.000
_cell.length_c   1.000
_cell.angle_alpha   90.00
_cell.angle_beta   90.00
_cell.angle_gamma   90.00
#
_symmetry.space_group_name_H-M   'P 1'
#
loop_
_entity.id
_entity.type
_entity.pdbx_description
1 polymer ?
#
loop_
_entity_poly.entity_id
_entity_poly.type
_entity_poly.pdbx_seq_one_letter_code
_entity_poly.pdbx_strand_id
1 'polypeptide(L)'
;MSENSSLFNNRKFTVPMVSILLLLVLDQWIKIYIKTHFMLGEIRPIFGDWFKLYFIENDGMAYGMKLFGGGKIGKLILTFFRLIVSGFGFWYLIKCIRNDANWGLLICIALVLAGAMGNIIDSVFYGVIYADINHYLGGWFEGQVVDMFYAPMWEGHLPEWLPLWGGQFFVFFSPIWNFADACITAGVAVMVVGQNTFFSKDELEKAFGSSTPADTAEDSDSPQ
;
A
#
# COMPACT_ATOMS: atom_id res chain seq x y z
N MET A 1 -25.11 -5.45 -26.77
CA MET A 1 -24.18 -6.57 -26.47
C MET A 1 -22.82 -6.47 -27.18
N SER A 2 -22.61 -5.56 -28.14
CA SER A 2 -21.35 -5.43 -28.91
C SER A 2 -20.26 -4.53 -28.29
N GLU A 3 -20.60 -3.65 -27.35
CA GLU A 3 -19.61 -2.77 -26.69
C GLU A 3 -18.68 -3.50 -25.70
N ASN A 4 -19.18 -4.53 -25.03
CA ASN A 4 -18.39 -5.27 -24.03
C ASN A 4 -17.30 -6.15 -24.67
N SER A 5 -17.50 -6.67 -25.87
CA SER A 5 -16.50 -7.50 -26.55
C SER A 5 -15.27 -6.71 -27.03
N SER A 6 -15.40 -5.39 -27.25
CA SER A 6 -14.31 -4.52 -27.66
C SER A 6 -13.36 -4.16 -26.50
N LEU A 7 -13.85 -4.08 -25.26
CA LEU A 7 -13.06 -3.75 -24.09
C LEU A 7 -12.05 -4.87 -23.77
N PHE A 8 -12.45 -6.13 -23.82
CA PHE A 8 -11.58 -7.27 -23.48
C PHE A 8 -10.46 -7.50 -24.51
N ASN A 9 -10.61 -7.01 -25.73
CA ASN A 9 -9.58 -7.08 -26.79
C ASN A 9 -8.66 -5.85 -26.79
N ASN A 10 -8.86 -4.91 -25.86
CA ASN A 10 -8.04 -3.71 -25.74
C ASN A 10 -6.85 -3.98 -24.80
N ARG A 11 -5.62 -3.76 -25.29
CA ARG A 11 -4.40 -3.91 -24.50
C ARG A 11 -4.44 -3.07 -23.20
N LYS A 12 -5.09 -1.90 -23.23
CA LYS A 12 -5.25 -1.05 -22.03
C LYS A 12 -6.13 -1.68 -20.95
N PHE A 13 -6.94 -2.66 -21.29
CA PHE A 13 -7.66 -3.47 -20.30
C PHE A 13 -6.85 -4.70 -19.89
N THR A 14 -6.36 -5.47 -20.88
CA THR A 14 -5.71 -6.76 -20.63
C THR A 14 -4.43 -6.60 -19.81
N VAL A 15 -3.56 -5.64 -20.15
CA VAL A 15 -2.27 -5.49 -19.46
C VAL A 15 -2.42 -5.16 -17.97
N PRO A 16 -3.20 -4.14 -17.55
CA PRO A 16 -3.40 -3.89 -16.12
C PRO A 16 -4.03 -5.08 -15.37
N MET A 17 -5.02 -5.77 -15.98
CA MET A 17 -5.66 -6.92 -15.34
C MET A 17 -4.67 -8.09 -15.16
N VAL A 18 -3.88 -8.40 -16.17
CA VAL A 18 -2.84 -9.43 -16.08
C VAL A 18 -1.77 -9.01 -15.06
N SER A 19 -1.38 -7.74 -15.03
CA SER A 19 -0.43 -7.24 -14.03
C SER A 19 -0.96 -7.41 -12.62
N ILE A 20 -2.22 -7.06 -12.35
CA ILE A 20 -2.85 -7.28 -11.04
C ILE A 20 -2.79 -8.76 -10.66
N LEU A 21 -3.17 -9.65 -11.58
CA LEU A 21 -3.18 -11.09 -11.30
C LEU A 21 -1.77 -11.61 -10.99
N LEU A 22 -0.77 -11.26 -11.81
CA LEU A 22 0.60 -11.72 -11.62
C LEU A 22 1.20 -11.22 -10.31
N LEU A 23 0.98 -9.94 -9.98
CA LEU A 23 1.44 -9.35 -8.72
C LEU A 23 0.76 -9.98 -7.51
N LEU A 24 -0.54 -10.26 -7.59
CA LEU A 24 -1.27 -10.99 -6.54
C LEU A 24 -0.72 -12.41 -6.34
N VAL A 25 -0.51 -13.14 -7.43
CA VAL A 25 0.07 -14.49 -7.35
C VAL A 25 1.44 -14.44 -6.70
N LEU A 26 2.27 -13.49 -7.08
CA LEU A 26 3.60 -13.33 -6.49
C LEU A 26 3.55 -12.95 -5.01
N ASP A 27 2.69 -11.99 -4.63
CA ASP A 27 2.49 -11.61 -3.24
C ASP A 27 2.07 -12.80 -2.37
N GLN A 28 1.03 -13.50 -2.81
CA GLN A 28 0.50 -14.64 -2.07
C GLN A 28 1.51 -15.81 -2.02
N TRP A 29 2.26 -16.03 -3.08
CA TRP A 29 3.30 -17.05 -3.10
C TRP A 29 4.39 -16.75 -2.05
N ILE A 30 4.88 -15.52 -1.99
CA ILE A 30 5.87 -15.09 -1.00
C ILE A 30 5.30 -15.24 0.43
N LYS A 31 4.10 -14.75 0.67
CA LYS A 31 3.45 -14.79 1.98
C LYS A 31 3.21 -16.22 2.47
N ILE A 32 2.70 -17.09 1.59
CA ILE A 32 2.51 -18.51 1.90
C ILE A 32 3.84 -19.19 2.22
N TYR A 33 4.88 -18.93 1.42
CA TYR A 33 6.20 -19.46 1.66
C TYR A 33 6.74 -19.04 3.05
N ILE A 34 6.67 -17.77 3.38
CA ILE A 34 7.11 -17.27 4.70
C ILE A 34 6.31 -17.92 5.82
N LYS A 35 4.98 -17.89 5.71
CA LYS A 35 4.08 -18.40 6.76
C LYS A 35 4.26 -19.90 7.04
N THR A 36 4.66 -20.66 6.02
CA THR A 36 4.79 -22.13 6.14
C THR A 36 6.22 -22.61 6.44
N HIS A 37 7.24 -21.75 6.27
CA HIS A 37 8.66 -22.14 6.41
C HIS A 37 9.42 -21.34 7.47
N PHE A 38 8.79 -20.33 8.09
CA PHE A 38 9.39 -19.53 9.14
C PHE A 38 8.59 -19.67 10.44
N MET A 39 9.26 -19.61 11.58
CA MET A 39 8.59 -19.43 12.87
C MET A 39 8.24 -17.95 13.06
N LEU A 40 7.12 -17.69 13.74
CA LEU A 40 6.75 -16.31 14.08
C LEU A 40 7.86 -15.63 14.89
N GLY A 41 8.30 -14.47 14.45
CA GLY A 41 9.42 -13.76 15.06
C GLY A 41 10.80 -14.18 14.54
N GLU A 42 10.89 -15.15 13.62
CA GLU A 42 12.16 -15.60 13.07
C GLU A 42 12.76 -14.54 12.13
N ILE A 43 14.07 -14.31 12.29
CA ILE A 43 14.85 -13.38 11.47
C ILE A 43 15.92 -14.16 10.72
N ARG A 44 15.98 -13.99 9.39
CA ARG A 44 17.04 -14.54 8.53
C ARG A 44 17.68 -13.41 7.71
N PRO A 45 18.99 -13.19 7.78
CA PRO A 45 19.66 -12.21 6.93
C PRO A 45 19.66 -12.69 5.47
N ILE A 46 19.45 -11.76 4.53
CA ILE A 46 19.55 -12.02 3.08
C ILE A 46 20.76 -11.30 2.49
N PHE A 47 20.90 -9.99 2.76
CA PHE A 47 22.00 -9.19 2.28
C PHE A 47 22.71 -8.51 3.47
N GLY A 48 23.77 -9.15 3.98
CA GLY A 48 24.45 -8.65 5.17
C GLY A 48 23.49 -8.43 6.34
N ASP A 49 23.77 -7.41 7.14
CA ASP A 49 22.93 -7.07 8.28
C ASP A 49 21.84 -6.02 7.98
N TRP A 50 21.84 -5.45 6.78
CA TRP A 50 20.96 -4.34 6.44
C TRP A 50 19.61 -4.77 5.81
N PHE A 51 19.50 -5.98 5.23
CA PHE A 51 18.25 -6.51 4.68
C PHE A 51 18.01 -7.94 5.15
N LYS A 52 16.94 -8.13 5.91
CA LYS A 52 16.60 -9.38 6.59
C LYS A 52 15.17 -9.77 6.24
N LEU A 53 14.86 -11.08 6.26
CA LEU A 53 13.49 -11.53 6.39
C LEU A 53 13.17 -11.65 7.88
N TYR A 54 12.09 -11.01 8.29
CA TYR A 54 11.57 -11.05 9.65
C TYR A 54 10.08 -11.35 9.62
N PHE A 55 9.71 -12.60 9.90
CA PHE A 55 8.30 -12.99 9.84
C PHE A 55 7.53 -12.44 11.04
N ILE A 56 6.55 -11.59 10.73
CA ILE A 56 5.54 -11.12 11.69
C ILE A 56 4.14 -11.25 11.10
N GLU A 57 3.17 -11.36 12.00
CA GLU A 57 1.75 -11.30 11.68
C GLU A 57 1.16 -10.00 12.22
N ASN A 58 0.54 -9.21 11.34
CA ASN A 58 0.07 -7.87 11.62
C ASN A 58 -1.46 -7.79 11.46
N ASP A 59 -2.13 -7.09 12.35
CA ASP A 59 -3.57 -6.80 12.21
C ASP A 59 -3.90 -5.86 11.04
N GLY A 60 -2.88 -5.54 10.24
CA GLY A 60 -3.00 -4.74 9.03
C GLY A 60 -2.89 -3.24 9.26
N MET A 61 -2.36 -2.83 10.41
CA MET A 61 -2.13 -1.43 10.74
C MET A 61 -0.64 -1.12 10.89
N ALA A 62 -0.22 0.02 10.34
CA ALA A 62 1.16 0.46 10.42
C ALA A 62 1.58 0.71 11.88
N TYR A 63 2.82 0.33 12.22
CA TYR A 63 3.45 0.62 13.52
C TYR A 63 2.69 0.08 14.75
N GLY A 64 1.91 -1.00 14.61
CA GLY A 64 1.17 -1.57 15.74
C GLY A 64 0.06 -0.68 16.29
N MET A 65 -0.35 0.35 15.56
CA MET A 65 -1.52 1.16 15.93
C MET A 65 -2.75 0.27 16.05
N LYS A 66 -3.61 0.58 17.01
CA LYS A 66 -4.85 -0.16 17.25
C LYS A 66 -6.04 0.77 17.06
N LEU A 67 -6.78 0.60 15.97
CA LEU A 67 -8.00 1.35 15.74
C LEU A 67 -9.05 0.94 16.81
N PHE A 68 -9.70 1.92 17.43
CA PHE A 68 -10.72 1.68 18.47
C PHE A 68 -10.26 0.74 19.62
N GLY A 69 -9.01 0.84 20.05
CA GLY A 69 -8.47 0.02 21.12
C GLY A 69 -7.99 -1.37 20.69
N GLY A 70 -8.03 -1.69 19.40
CA GLY A 70 -7.65 -2.99 18.85
C GLY A 70 -8.76 -4.05 18.92
N GLY A 71 -8.41 -5.29 18.55
CA GLY A 71 -9.33 -6.42 18.55
C GLY A 71 -10.14 -6.58 17.27
N LYS A 72 -11.12 -7.47 17.29
CA LYS A 72 -11.90 -7.91 16.12
C LYS A 72 -12.60 -6.75 15.40
N ILE A 73 -13.17 -5.79 16.13
CA ILE A 73 -13.94 -4.68 15.54
C ILE A 73 -13.05 -3.76 14.72
N GLY A 74 -11.90 -3.34 15.27
CA GLY A 74 -10.96 -2.47 14.54
C GLY A 74 -10.46 -3.12 13.24
N LYS A 75 -10.18 -4.41 13.29
CA LYS A 75 -9.76 -5.22 12.15
C LYS A 75 -10.86 -5.36 11.09
N LEU A 76 -12.09 -5.64 11.49
CA LEU A 76 -13.24 -5.69 10.58
C LEU A 76 -13.45 -4.35 9.88
N ILE A 77 -13.45 -3.25 10.62
CA ILE A 77 -13.60 -1.91 10.05
C ILE A 77 -12.50 -1.63 9.01
N LEU A 78 -11.25 -1.95 9.33
CA LEU A 78 -10.13 -1.76 8.41
C LEU A 78 -10.26 -2.63 7.15
N THR A 79 -10.66 -3.88 7.29
CA THR A 79 -10.85 -4.80 6.17
C THR A 79 -11.99 -4.32 5.27
N PHE A 80 -13.12 -3.91 5.84
CA PHE A 80 -14.24 -3.34 5.05
C PHE A 80 -13.85 -2.03 4.38
N PHE A 81 -13.13 -1.16 5.06
CA PHE A 81 -12.60 0.07 4.46
C PHE A 81 -11.71 -0.24 3.24
N ARG A 82 -10.78 -1.19 3.36
CA ARG A 82 -9.94 -1.65 2.24
C ARG A 82 -10.75 -2.20 1.07
N LEU A 83 -11.80 -2.98 1.35
CA LEU A 83 -12.71 -3.51 0.31
C LEU A 83 -13.41 -2.38 -0.45
N ILE A 84 -13.93 -1.37 0.27
CA ILE A 84 -14.60 -0.22 -0.34
C ILE A 84 -13.61 0.58 -1.21
N VAL A 85 -12.43 0.88 -0.68
CA VAL A 85 -11.40 1.63 -1.40
C VAL A 85 -10.91 0.85 -2.64
N SER A 86 -10.76 -0.46 -2.52
CA SER A 86 -10.39 -1.32 -3.67
C SER A 86 -11.49 -1.37 -4.73
N GLY A 87 -12.75 -1.46 -4.31
CA GLY A 87 -13.90 -1.40 -5.22
C GLY A 87 -13.95 -0.08 -5.99
N PHE A 88 -13.75 1.04 -5.30
CA PHE A 88 -13.62 2.36 -5.93
C PHE A 88 -12.41 2.42 -6.86
N GLY A 89 -11.27 1.87 -6.47
CA GLY A 89 -10.06 1.80 -7.30
C GLY A 89 -10.28 1.02 -8.60
N PHE A 90 -11.00 -0.11 -8.54
CA PHE A 90 -11.39 -0.85 -9.75
C PHE A 90 -12.32 -0.06 -10.65
N TRP A 91 -13.35 0.57 -10.08
CA TRP A 91 -14.22 1.45 -10.84
C TRP A 91 -13.43 2.56 -11.52
N TYR A 92 -12.50 3.19 -10.81
CA TYR A 92 -11.65 4.25 -11.34
C TYR A 92 -10.72 3.74 -12.44
N LEU A 93 -10.11 2.55 -12.28
CA LEU A 93 -9.29 1.91 -13.32
C LEU A 93 -10.08 1.72 -14.61
N ILE A 94 -11.30 1.16 -14.52
CA ILE A 94 -12.16 0.97 -15.70
C ILE A 94 -12.54 2.31 -16.34
N LYS A 95 -12.80 3.35 -15.55
CA LYS A 95 -13.04 4.70 -16.06
C LYS A 95 -11.84 5.25 -16.81
N CYS A 96 -10.62 5.10 -16.24
CA CYS A 96 -9.38 5.51 -16.89
C CYS A 96 -9.13 4.76 -18.21
N ILE A 97 -9.39 3.46 -18.26
CA ILE A 97 -9.27 2.64 -19.47
C ILE A 97 -10.24 3.12 -20.54
N ARG A 98 -11.49 3.40 -20.19
CA ARG A 98 -12.52 3.91 -21.14
C ARG A 98 -12.18 5.29 -21.69
N ASN A 99 -11.53 6.12 -20.89
CA ASN A 99 -11.09 7.46 -21.27
C ASN A 99 -9.70 7.47 -21.94
N ASP A 100 -9.18 6.32 -22.32
CA ASP A 100 -7.89 6.17 -23.00
C ASP A 100 -6.70 6.79 -22.24
N ALA A 101 -6.73 6.73 -20.88
CA ALA A 101 -5.72 7.30 -20.01
C ALA A 101 -4.29 6.81 -20.30
N ASN A 102 -3.31 7.54 -19.79
CA ASN A 102 -1.89 7.24 -19.92
C ASN A 102 -1.57 5.84 -19.37
N TRP A 103 -0.69 5.10 -20.06
CA TRP A 103 -0.25 3.76 -19.64
C TRP A 103 0.38 3.74 -18.25
N GLY A 104 1.20 4.74 -17.92
CA GLY A 104 1.82 4.86 -16.60
C GLY A 104 0.80 4.94 -15.50
N LEU A 105 -0.27 5.75 -15.67
CA LEU A 105 -1.37 5.84 -14.71
C LEU A 105 -2.09 4.49 -14.52
N LEU A 106 -2.39 3.78 -15.61
CA LEU A 106 -3.07 2.49 -15.54
C LEU A 106 -2.24 1.45 -14.77
N ILE A 107 -0.92 1.43 -14.98
CA ILE A 107 -0.02 0.52 -14.25
C ILE A 107 0.12 0.93 -12.77
N CYS A 108 0.20 2.23 -12.47
CA CYS A 108 0.22 2.69 -11.08
C CYS A 108 -1.04 2.28 -10.32
N ILE A 109 -2.23 2.45 -10.93
CA ILE A 109 -3.49 2.00 -10.32
C ILE A 109 -3.50 0.47 -10.15
N ALA A 110 -3.00 -0.27 -11.14
CA ALA A 110 -2.90 -1.73 -11.07
C ALA A 110 -1.99 -2.20 -9.93
N LEU A 111 -0.83 -1.54 -9.71
CA LEU A 111 0.06 -1.79 -8.58
C LEU A 111 -0.65 -1.59 -7.24
N VAL A 112 -1.32 -0.45 -7.07
CA VAL A 112 -2.07 -0.13 -5.85
C VAL A 112 -3.18 -1.15 -5.60
N LEU A 113 -3.93 -1.51 -6.63
CA LEU A 113 -5.01 -2.50 -6.51
C LEU A 113 -4.48 -3.89 -6.19
N ALA A 114 -3.40 -4.32 -6.83
CA ALA A 114 -2.78 -5.63 -6.54
C ALA A 114 -2.33 -5.71 -5.08
N GLY A 115 -1.63 -4.69 -4.58
CA GLY A 115 -1.20 -4.65 -3.19
C GLY A 115 -2.37 -4.59 -2.20
N ALA A 116 -3.38 -3.74 -2.45
CA ALA A 116 -4.55 -3.68 -1.59
C ALA A 116 -5.30 -5.01 -1.52
N MET A 117 -5.47 -5.69 -2.66
CA MET A 117 -6.12 -7.00 -2.74
C MET A 117 -5.29 -8.09 -2.05
N GLY A 118 -3.95 -8.07 -2.15
CA GLY A 118 -3.07 -9.01 -1.46
C GLY A 118 -3.31 -8.98 0.05
N ASN A 119 -3.28 -7.80 0.64
CA ASN A 119 -3.54 -7.62 2.07
C ASN A 119 -5.00 -7.91 2.49
N ILE A 120 -5.97 -7.72 1.57
CA ILE A 120 -7.37 -8.13 1.80
C ILE A 120 -7.48 -9.65 1.84
N ILE A 121 -6.82 -10.37 0.93
CA ILE A 121 -6.82 -11.85 0.92
C ILE A 121 -6.33 -12.39 2.26
N ASP A 122 -5.22 -11.89 2.78
CA ASP A 122 -4.71 -12.29 4.10
C ASP A 122 -5.75 -12.04 5.19
N SER A 123 -6.29 -10.83 5.25
CA SER A 123 -7.25 -10.41 6.27
C SER A 123 -8.54 -11.20 6.26
N VAL A 124 -9.03 -11.59 5.08
CA VAL A 124 -10.30 -12.31 4.93
C VAL A 124 -10.13 -13.81 5.15
N PHE A 125 -9.07 -14.40 4.59
CA PHE A 125 -8.98 -15.87 4.45
C PHE A 125 -7.97 -16.54 5.39
N TYR A 126 -6.87 -15.86 5.77
CA TYR A 126 -5.79 -16.53 6.51
C TYR A 126 -6.18 -16.98 7.91
N GLY A 127 -7.19 -16.34 8.53
CA GLY A 127 -7.74 -16.80 9.81
C GLY A 127 -8.36 -18.19 9.73
N VAL A 128 -8.91 -18.57 8.59
CA VAL A 128 -9.55 -19.89 8.35
C VAL A 128 -8.59 -20.86 7.70
N ILE A 129 -7.89 -20.44 6.62
CA ILE A 129 -7.05 -21.36 5.82
C ILE A 129 -5.87 -21.89 6.64
N TYR A 130 -5.33 -21.08 7.51
CA TYR A 130 -4.15 -21.41 8.32
C TYR A 130 -4.46 -21.57 9.81
N ALA A 131 -5.70 -21.91 10.16
CA ALA A 131 -6.14 -22.04 11.55
C ALA A 131 -5.23 -22.96 12.38
N ASP A 132 -4.72 -24.03 11.76
CA ASP A 132 -3.87 -25.04 12.43
C ASP A 132 -2.44 -24.54 12.72
N ILE A 133 -1.98 -23.52 12.01
CA ILE A 133 -0.61 -22.98 12.16
C ILE A 133 -0.57 -21.50 12.59
N ASN A 134 -1.73 -20.88 12.73
CA ASN A 134 -1.83 -19.51 13.24
C ASN A 134 -1.48 -19.45 14.72
N HIS A 135 -0.78 -18.39 15.13
CA HIS A 135 -0.50 -18.10 16.53
C HIS A 135 -1.62 -17.28 17.21
N TYR A 136 -2.78 -17.19 16.56
CA TYR A 136 -3.98 -16.50 17.04
C TYR A 136 -5.23 -17.30 16.70
N LEU A 137 -6.29 -17.12 17.47
CA LEU A 137 -7.61 -17.63 17.14
C LEU A 137 -8.29 -16.66 16.19
N GLY A 138 -8.61 -17.12 14.98
CA GLY A 138 -9.24 -16.30 13.94
C GLY A 138 -10.22 -17.10 13.09
N GLY A 139 -11.18 -16.37 12.54
CA GLY A 139 -12.15 -16.87 11.57
C GLY A 139 -12.07 -16.06 10.28
N TRP A 140 -13.19 -16.06 9.55
CA TRP A 140 -13.37 -15.18 8.39
C TRP A 140 -13.20 -13.71 8.78
N PHE A 141 -12.47 -12.93 7.99
CA PHE A 141 -12.14 -11.52 8.23
C PHE A 141 -11.28 -11.26 9.48
N GLU A 142 -10.74 -12.31 10.10
CA GLU A 142 -9.86 -12.21 11.27
C GLU A 142 -8.42 -12.64 10.94
N GLY A 143 -8.10 -12.90 9.67
CA GLY A 143 -6.75 -13.23 9.20
C GLY A 143 -5.76 -12.08 9.48
N GLN A 144 -4.51 -12.37 9.79
CA GLN A 144 -3.45 -11.38 9.95
C GLN A 144 -2.62 -11.28 8.68
N VAL A 145 -2.20 -10.06 8.35
CA VAL A 145 -1.35 -9.80 7.19
C VAL A 145 0.05 -10.33 7.51
N VAL A 146 0.62 -11.05 6.56
CA VAL A 146 1.99 -11.58 6.68
C VAL A 146 2.97 -10.54 6.19
N ASP A 147 3.81 -10.05 7.11
CA ASP A 147 4.91 -9.13 6.84
C ASP A 147 6.26 -9.83 6.99
N MET A 148 7.25 -9.44 6.17
CA MET A 148 8.53 -10.15 6.17
C MET A 148 9.74 -9.30 5.83
N PHE A 149 9.63 -8.21 5.09
CA PHE A 149 10.79 -7.43 4.68
C PHE A 149 11.18 -6.44 5.76
N TYR A 150 12.38 -6.59 6.27
CA TYR A 150 12.95 -5.77 7.33
C TYR A 150 14.27 -5.16 6.87
N ALA A 151 14.29 -3.84 6.74
CA ALA A 151 15.45 -3.07 6.32
C ALA A 151 15.65 -1.87 7.24
N PRO A 152 16.17 -2.07 8.45
CA PRO A 152 16.45 -0.96 9.36
C PRO A 152 17.51 -0.05 8.75
N MET A 153 17.28 1.25 8.76
CA MET A 153 18.24 2.21 8.23
C MET A 153 19.46 2.34 9.13
N TRP A 154 19.25 2.20 10.44
CA TRP A 154 20.31 2.21 11.43
C TRP A 154 19.88 1.46 12.70
N GLU A 155 20.77 0.62 13.22
CA GLU A 155 20.61 -0.09 14.49
C GLU A 155 21.86 0.15 15.34
N GLY A 156 21.69 0.49 16.62
CA GLY A 156 22.84 0.67 17.51
C GLY A 156 22.48 1.30 18.84
N HIS A 157 23.48 1.48 19.69
CA HIS A 157 23.31 2.17 20.94
C HIS A 157 23.49 3.69 20.72
N LEU A 158 22.56 4.45 21.28
CA LEU A 158 22.67 5.91 21.24
C LEU A 158 23.87 6.36 22.08
N PRO A 159 24.58 7.43 21.70
CA PRO A 159 25.70 7.95 22.45
C PRO A 159 25.31 8.26 23.90
N GLU A 160 26.19 7.92 24.86
CA GLU A 160 25.92 8.10 26.30
C GLU A 160 25.66 9.55 26.71
N TRP A 161 26.17 10.52 25.94
CA TRP A 161 25.97 11.95 26.19
C TRP A 161 24.54 12.44 25.89
N LEU A 162 23.70 11.62 25.22
CA LEU A 162 22.35 12.05 24.82
C LEU A 162 21.42 12.06 26.06
N PRO A 163 20.81 13.21 26.38
CA PRO A 163 19.87 13.30 27.51
C PRO A 163 18.69 12.33 27.31
N LEU A 164 18.26 11.62 28.35
CA LEU A 164 17.11 10.73 28.43
C LEU A 164 17.27 9.37 27.72
N TRP A 165 18.04 9.26 26.62
CA TRP A 165 18.14 8.03 25.82
C TRP A 165 19.57 7.51 25.64
N GLY A 166 20.57 8.18 26.27
CA GLY A 166 21.98 7.75 26.18
C GLY A 166 22.18 6.29 26.57
N GLY A 167 22.95 5.56 25.79
CA GLY A 167 23.27 4.14 26.00
C GLY A 167 22.14 3.17 25.63
N GLN A 168 20.92 3.63 25.33
CA GLN A 168 19.81 2.75 24.92
C GLN A 168 20.03 2.23 23.51
N PHE A 169 19.62 0.95 23.27
CA PHE A 169 19.57 0.40 21.92
C PHE A 169 18.42 1.04 21.16
N PHE A 170 18.72 1.63 20.01
CA PHE A 170 17.77 2.33 19.19
C PHE A 170 17.82 1.82 17.75
N VAL A 171 16.65 1.67 17.13
CA VAL A 171 16.51 1.32 15.72
C VAL A 171 15.84 2.47 15.00
N PHE A 172 16.52 3.05 14.06
CA PHE A 172 15.98 4.13 13.24
C PHE A 172 15.33 3.55 12.00
N PHE A 173 14.06 3.90 11.80
CA PHE A 173 13.23 3.48 10.68
C PHE A 173 13.25 1.96 10.45
N SER A 174 12.45 1.27 11.22
CA SER A 174 12.37 -0.20 11.19
C SER A 174 10.97 -0.74 10.84
N PRO A 175 10.27 -0.22 9.83
CA PRO A 175 9.03 -0.84 9.42
C PRO A 175 9.34 -2.24 8.88
N ILE A 176 8.49 -3.19 9.24
CA ILE A 176 8.45 -4.49 8.59
C ILE A 176 7.27 -4.41 7.62
N TRP A 177 7.50 -4.78 6.38
CA TRP A 177 6.55 -4.64 5.28
C TRP A 177 6.54 -5.88 4.39
N ASN A 178 5.59 -5.96 3.47
CA ASN A 178 5.42 -7.08 2.55
C ASN A 178 5.43 -6.61 1.08
N PHE A 179 5.32 -7.56 0.14
CA PHE A 179 5.34 -7.25 -1.28
C PHE A 179 4.14 -6.41 -1.71
N ALA A 180 2.96 -6.64 -1.13
CA ALA A 180 1.78 -5.84 -1.38
C ALA A 180 1.97 -4.36 -1.00
N ASP A 181 2.61 -4.09 0.15
CA ASP A 181 2.91 -2.72 0.61
C ASP A 181 3.91 -2.03 -0.32
N ALA A 182 4.91 -2.78 -0.83
CA ALA A 182 5.84 -2.27 -1.85
C ALA A 182 5.10 -1.88 -3.14
N CYS A 183 4.16 -2.69 -3.59
CA CYS A 183 3.33 -2.37 -4.77
C CYS A 183 2.50 -1.10 -4.55
N ILE A 184 1.83 -0.97 -3.40
CA ILE A 184 1.07 0.23 -3.05
C ILE A 184 1.98 1.46 -3.04
N THR A 185 3.09 1.38 -2.31
CA THR A 185 4.04 2.49 -2.17
C THR A 185 4.63 2.90 -3.52
N ALA A 186 5.07 1.95 -4.33
CA ALA A 186 5.60 2.23 -5.67
C ALA A 186 4.54 2.86 -6.58
N GLY A 187 3.31 2.31 -6.59
CA GLY A 187 2.21 2.83 -7.39
C GLY A 187 1.86 4.28 -7.03
N VAL A 188 1.74 4.56 -5.73
CA VAL A 188 1.44 5.90 -5.23
C VAL A 188 2.61 6.86 -5.49
N ALA A 189 3.85 6.46 -5.20
CA ALA A 189 5.02 7.31 -5.41
C ALA A 189 5.18 7.71 -6.87
N VAL A 190 5.06 6.75 -7.81
CA VAL A 190 5.13 7.04 -9.25
C VAL A 190 3.96 7.91 -9.69
N MET A 191 2.75 7.73 -9.11
CA MET A 191 1.60 8.57 -9.40
C MET A 191 1.82 10.02 -8.98
N VAL A 192 2.38 10.23 -7.78
CA VAL A 192 2.69 11.57 -7.26
C VAL A 192 3.80 12.26 -8.06
N VAL A 193 4.90 11.55 -8.34
CA VAL A 193 6.01 12.11 -9.13
C VAL A 193 5.59 12.38 -10.59
N GLY A 194 4.77 11.48 -11.16
CA GLY A 194 4.30 11.56 -12.53
C GLY A 194 3.01 12.39 -12.73
N GLN A 195 2.50 13.06 -11.71
CA GLN A 195 1.19 13.72 -11.76
C GLN A 195 1.02 14.66 -12.94
N ASN A 196 2.04 15.46 -13.28
CA ASN A 196 2.00 16.39 -14.42
C ASN A 196 1.98 15.69 -15.80
N THR A 197 2.35 14.40 -15.84
CA THR A 197 2.31 13.57 -17.05
C THR A 197 0.99 12.82 -17.16
N PHE A 198 0.41 12.45 -16.02
CA PHE A 198 -0.78 11.61 -15.94
C PHE A 198 -2.08 12.41 -15.97
N PHE A 199 -2.06 13.64 -15.46
CA PHE A 199 -3.23 14.50 -15.35
C PHE A 199 -3.01 15.80 -16.11
N SER A 200 -4.09 16.36 -16.70
CA SER A 200 -4.05 17.67 -17.31
C SER A 200 -3.96 18.77 -16.23
N LYS A 201 -3.47 19.95 -16.61
CA LYS A 201 -3.41 21.10 -15.69
C LYS A 201 -4.78 21.44 -15.10
N ASP A 202 -5.82 21.38 -15.93
CA ASP A 202 -7.20 21.66 -15.51
C ASP A 202 -7.72 20.64 -14.48
N GLU A 203 -7.32 19.38 -14.59
CA GLU A 203 -7.67 18.35 -13.62
C GLU A 203 -6.94 18.56 -12.29
N LEU A 204 -5.67 18.93 -12.33
CA LEU A 204 -4.88 19.22 -11.13
C LEU A 204 -5.39 20.48 -10.42
N GLU A 205 -5.70 21.55 -11.16
CA GLU A 205 -6.29 22.76 -10.59
C GLU A 205 -7.65 22.52 -9.95
N LYS A 206 -8.50 21.69 -10.54
CA LYS A 206 -9.78 21.30 -9.94
C LYS A 206 -9.60 20.46 -8.67
N ALA A 207 -8.57 19.64 -8.59
CA ALA A 207 -8.31 18.77 -7.43
C ALA A 207 -7.65 19.53 -6.26
N PHE A 208 -6.74 20.46 -6.54
CA PHE A 208 -5.91 21.12 -5.52
C PHE A 208 -6.19 22.61 -5.32
N GLY A 209 -7.10 23.19 -6.12
CA GLY A 209 -7.36 24.64 -6.16
C GLY A 209 -6.31 25.41 -6.97
N SER A 210 -6.71 26.55 -7.54
CA SER A 210 -5.77 27.42 -8.23
C SER A 210 -4.80 28.04 -7.26
N SER A 211 -3.52 27.78 -7.40
CA SER A 211 -2.44 28.48 -6.70
C SER A 211 -2.09 29.80 -7.38
N THR A 212 -3.07 30.52 -7.90
CA THR A 212 -2.83 31.87 -8.42
C THR A 212 -2.83 32.82 -7.24
N PRO A 213 -1.71 33.53 -6.96
CA PRO A 213 -1.75 34.64 -6.04
C PRO A 213 -2.74 35.67 -6.58
N ALA A 214 -3.65 36.13 -5.74
CA ALA A 214 -4.53 37.24 -6.09
C ALA A 214 -3.66 38.39 -6.59
N ASP A 215 -3.83 38.78 -7.86
CA ASP A 215 -3.26 39.99 -8.40
C ASP A 215 -3.66 41.13 -7.45
N THR A 216 -2.67 41.69 -6.79
CA THR A 216 -2.80 42.94 -6.06
C THR A 216 -3.26 43.98 -7.10
N ALA A 217 -4.54 44.26 -7.07
CA ALA A 217 -5.07 45.44 -7.76
C ALA A 217 -4.37 46.67 -7.20
N GLU A 218 -3.39 47.17 -7.93
CA GLU A 218 -2.90 48.51 -7.77
C GLU A 218 -4.02 49.50 -8.12
N ASP A 219 -4.63 50.00 -7.08
CA ASP A 219 -5.56 51.13 -7.15
C ASP A 219 -4.73 52.37 -7.43
N SER A 220 -4.64 52.72 -8.70
CA SER A 220 -4.09 54.02 -9.16
C SER A 220 -5.20 55.04 -9.09
N ASP A 221 -5.43 55.55 -7.90
CA ASP A 221 -6.24 56.79 -7.74
C ASP A 221 -5.31 57.99 -7.70
N SER A 222 -5.31 58.76 -8.81
CA SER A 222 -4.67 60.05 -8.92
C SER A 222 -5.73 61.12 -8.76
N PRO A 223 -5.63 62.00 -7.72
CA PRO A 223 -6.47 63.18 -7.70
C PRO A 223 -5.82 64.33 -8.49
N GLN A 224 -6.67 65.01 -9.21
CA GLN A 224 -6.41 66.35 -9.75
C GLN A 224 -6.40 67.38 -8.66
#